data_b253fe6787cb870b0f3e4c4ce8c92f21
#
_entry.id   b253fe6787cb870b0f3e4c4ce8c92f21
#
_cell.length_a   1.000
_cell.length_b   1.000
_cell.length_c   1.000
_cell.angle_alpha   90.00
_cell.angle_beta   90.00
_cell.angle_gamma   90.00
#
_symmetry.space_group_name_H-M   'P 1'
#
loop_
_entity.id
_entity.type
_entity.pdbx_description
1 polymer ?
#
loop_
_entity_poly.entity_id
_entity_poly.type
_entity_poly.pdbx_seq_one_letter_code
_entity_poly.pdbx_strand_id
1 'polypeptide(L)'
;SRRGLHEGYISGAKSVNPFIKVLSTYHPGELTQAFVDPEWGAATAKQAIDKGADVIFGAGGLTGNGALQEVATQSGVYCIGVDSDQWNTVPAARPCLISSAMKLITPAVADLISKAQSGSFKGGNVFGAAGLAPFHDFENDIPKPLKDLLVATKAGLDSGIIKTGYGN
;
A
#
# COMPACT_ATOMS: atom_id res chain seq x y z
N SER A 1 -7.54 2.01 -8.34
CA SER A 1 -8.25 3.22 -7.88
C SER A 1 -7.98 3.47 -6.40
N ARG A 2 -8.08 4.72 -5.91
CA ARG A 2 -7.94 5.06 -4.47
C ARG A 2 -8.87 4.23 -3.59
N ARG A 3 -10.10 3.98 -4.03
CA ARG A 3 -11.07 3.15 -3.28
C ARG A 3 -10.56 1.73 -3.06
N GLY A 4 -9.96 1.09 -4.06
CA GLY A 4 -9.48 -0.28 -3.93
C GLY A 4 -8.38 -0.45 -2.87
N LEU A 5 -7.40 0.46 -2.83
CA LEU A 5 -6.35 0.45 -1.81
C LEU A 5 -6.92 0.70 -0.40
N HIS A 6 -7.82 1.67 -0.28
CA HIS A 6 -8.47 2.02 0.98
C HIS A 6 -9.34 0.87 1.51
N GLU A 7 -10.23 0.32 0.69
CA GLU A 7 -11.09 -0.79 1.09
C GLU A 7 -10.28 -2.06 1.42
N GLY A 8 -9.23 -2.33 0.63
CA GLY A 8 -8.32 -3.44 0.89
C GLY A 8 -7.58 -3.30 2.22
N TYR A 9 -7.11 -2.10 2.54
CA TYR A 9 -6.46 -1.82 3.82
C TYR A 9 -7.41 -2.02 5.00
N ILE A 10 -8.63 -1.45 4.93
CA ILE A 10 -9.64 -1.62 5.99
C ILE A 10 -10.01 -3.09 6.16
N SER A 11 -10.30 -3.79 5.07
CA SER A 11 -10.69 -5.19 5.10
C SER A 11 -9.58 -6.08 5.66
N GLY A 12 -8.34 -5.86 5.23
CA GLY A 12 -7.18 -6.57 5.73
C GLY A 12 -6.96 -6.35 7.23
N ALA A 13 -6.97 -5.09 7.68
CA ALA A 13 -6.80 -4.76 9.09
C ALA A 13 -7.91 -5.40 9.96
N LYS A 14 -9.17 -5.29 9.53
CA LYS A 14 -10.32 -5.87 10.25
C LYS A 14 -10.37 -7.39 10.22
N SER A 15 -9.80 -8.04 9.22
CA SER A 15 -9.73 -9.51 9.17
C SER A 15 -8.84 -10.09 10.28
N VAL A 16 -7.85 -9.33 10.73
CA VAL A 16 -6.95 -9.69 11.84
C VAL A 16 -7.49 -9.22 13.18
N ASN A 17 -7.98 -7.98 13.22
CA ASN A 17 -8.57 -7.40 14.42
C ASN A 17 -9.89 -6.68 14.09
N PRO A 18 -11.07 -7.31 14.33
CA PRO A 18 -12.36 -6.70 14.02
C PRO A 18 -12.63 -5.37 14.75
N PHE A 19 -11.94 -5.12 15.86
CA PHE A 19 -12.11 -3.91 16.68
C PHE A 19 -11.13 -2.80 16.33
N ILE A 20 -10.24 -3.01 15.34
CA ILE A 20 -9.28 -1.99 14.93
C ILE A 20 -10.01 -0.74 14.40
N LYS A 21 -9.55 0.43 14.83
CA LYS A 21 -10.05 1.70 14.31
C LYS A 21 -9.23 2.11 13.11
N VAL A 22 -9.88 2.38 11.99
CA VAL A 22 -9.23 2.92 10.79
C VAL A 22 -9.72 4.35 10.57
N LEU A 23 -8.78 5.29 10.58
CA LEU A 23 -9.01 6.69 10.25
C LEU A 23 -8.71 6.89 8.77
N SER A 24 -9.64 7.47 8.04
CA SER A 24 -9.47 7.72 6.60
C SER A 24 -9.60 9.20 6.33
N THR A 25 -8.58 9.77 5.69
CA THR A 25 -8.56 11.17 5.32
C THR A 25 -8.21 11.30 3.84
N TYR A 26 -8.98 12.10 3.12
CA TYR A 26 -8.77 12.38 1.71
C TYR A 26 -8.45 13.86 1.52
N HIS A 27 -7.51 14.13 0.65
CA HIS A 27 -7.19 15.52 0.28
C HIS A 27 -8.43 16.20 -0.30
N PRO A 28 -8.79 17.41 0.18
CA PRO A 28 -10.02 18.10 -0.21
C PRO A 28 -9.98 18.72 -1.61
N GLY A 29 -8.78 18.92 -2.16
CA GLY A 29 -8.57 19.53 -3.47
C GLY A 29 -8.81 18.58 -4.63
N GLU A 30 -8.71 19.14 -5.82
CA GLU A 30 -8.83 18.42 -7.09
C GLU A 30 -7.82 17.26 -7.20
N LEU A 31 -8.12 16.30 -8.08
CA LEU A 31 -7.32 15.09 -8.23
C LEU A 31 -5.83 15.39 -8.52
N THR A 32 -5.57 16.42 -9.31
CA THR A 32 -4.21 16.86 -9.68
C THR A 32 -3.43 17.40 -8.48
N GLN A 33 -4.09 18.10 -7.57
CA GLN A 33 -3.48 18.63 -6.34
C GLN A 33 -3.30 17.53 -5.29
N ALA A 34 -4.27 16.63 -5.19
CA ALA A 34 -4.32 15.59 -4.16
C ALA A 34 -3.12 14.61 -4.18
N PHE A 35 -2.35 14.55 -5.27
CA PHE A 35 -1.17 13.70 -5.39
C PHE A 35 0.17 14.43 -5.28
N VAL A 36 0.15 15.76 -5.19
CA VAL A 36 1.37 16.58 -5.25
C VAL A 36 1.50 17.58 -4.09
N ASP A 37 0.83 17.30 -2.97
CA ASP A 37 0.84 18.14 -1.77
C ASP A 37 1.46 17.39 -0.56
N PRO A 38 2.80 17.27 -0.49
CA PRO A 38 3.48 16.59 0.60
C PRO A 38 3.30 17.29 1.95
N GLU A 39 3.13 18.61 1.98
CA GLU A 39 2.91 19.36 3.22
C GLU A 39 1.57 18.99 3.86
N TRP A 40 0.52 18.93 3.07
CA TRP A 40 -0.78 18.45 3.52
C TRP A 40 -0.71 16.98 3.99
N GLY A 41 0.04 16.15 3.26
CA GLY A 41 0.28 14.76 3.62
C GLY A 41 0.91 14.62 5.00
N ALA A 42 1.99 15.36 5.25
CA ALA A 42 2.69 15.41 6.54
C ALA A 42 1.78 15.90 7.67
N ALA A 43 1.08 17.02 7.46
CA ALA A 43 0.17 17.58 8.47
C ALA A 43 -0.97 16.60 8.81
N THR A 44 -1.49 15.89 7.82
CA THR A 44 -2.57 14.89 7.99
C THR A 44 -2.07 13.66 8.75
N ALA A 45 -0.87 13.17 8.44
CA ALA A 45 -0.25 12.07 9.17
C ALA A 45 -0.05 12.43 10.64
N LYS A 46 0.51 13.63 10.91
CA LYS A 46 0.65 14.13 12.28
C LYS A 46 -0.68 14.19 13.03
N GLN A 47 -1.73 14.69 12.40
CA GLN A 47 -3.07 14.73 13.02
C GLN A 47 -3.63 13.33 13.33
N ALA A 48 -3.33 12.34 12.50
CA ALA A 48 -3.74 10.96 12.75
C ALA A 48 -2.97 10.37 13.93
N ILE A 49 -1.67 10.63 14.03
CA ILE A 49 -0.81 10.22 15.16
C ILE A 49 -1.28 10.86 16.45
N ASP A 50 -1.58 12.17 16.44
CA ASP A 50 -2.12 12.89 17.60
C ASP A 50 -3.47 12.32 18.08
N LYS A 51 -4.21 11.61 17.20
CA LYS A 51 -5.44 10.87 17.51
C LYS A 51 -5.20 9.40 17.91
N GLY A 52 -3.94 9.00 18.05
CA GLY A 52 -3.53 7.67 18.50
C GLY A 52 -3.36 6.65 17.38
N ALA A 53 -3.17 7.07 16.13
CA ALA A 53 -2.78 6.14 15.06
C ALA A 53 -1.32 5.70 15.26
N ASP A 54 -1.09 4.40 15.21
CA ASP A 54 0.22 3.74 15.36
C ASP A 54 0.76 3.20 14.03
N VAL A 55 -0.07 3.16 12.97
CA VAL A 55 0.32 2.80 11.61
C VAL A 55 -0.30 3.75 10.61
N ILE A 56 0.50 4.30 9.70
CA ILE A 56 0.05 5.20 8.63
C ILE A 56 0.27 4.55 7.26
N PHE A 57 -0.79 4.42 6.47
CA PHE A 57 -0.71 4.00 5.08
C PHE A 57 -0.73 5.20 4.14
N GLY A 58 0.41 5.52 3.56
CA GLY A 58 0.63 6.72 2.73
C GLY A 58 0.27 6.52 1.26
N ALA A 59 -1.02 6.39 0.92
CA ALA A 59 -1.47 6.13 -0.46
C ALA A 59 -1.88 7.42 -1.19
N GLY A 60 -0.94 8.09 -1.87
CA GLY A 60 -1.27 9.36 -2.55
C GLY A 60 -0.13 10.07 -3.28
N GLY A 61 0.77 9.37 -3.94
CA GLY A 61 1.89 9.99 -4.67
C GLY A 61 2.80 10.81 -3.76
N LEU A 62 3.18 12.03 -4.15
CA LEU A 62 4.02 12.92 -3.33
C LEU A 62 3.34 13.29 -2.01
N THR A 63 2.02 13.43 -1.98
CA THR A 63 1.23 13.63 -0.76
C THR A 63 1.43 12.48 0.21
N GLY A 64 1.36 11.24 -0.28
CA GLY A 64 1.68 10.04 0.50
C GLY A 64 3.13 10.03 0.99
N ASN A 65 4.09 10.43 0.16
CA ASN A 65 5.50 10.52 0.54
C ASN A 65 5.70 11.49 1.71
N GLY A 66 5.03 12.65 1.70
CA GLY A 66 5.06 13.61 2.80
C GLY A 66 4.54 13.00 4.10
N ALA A 67 3.45 12.23 4.03
CA ALA A 67 2.92 11.51 5.19
C ALA A 67 3.93 10.50 5.75
N LEU A 68 4.57 9.68 4.90
CA LEU A 68 5.58 8.70 5.34
C LEU A 68 6.81 9.37 5.97
N GLN A 69 7.26 10.48 5.38
CA GLN A 69 8.40 11.25 5.90
C GLN A 69 8.11 11.86 7.28
N GLU A 70 6.90 12.35 7.50
CA GLU A 70 6.47 12.83 8.83
C GLU A 70 6.48 11.69 9.85
N VAL A 71 5.91 10.52 9.50
CA VAL A 71 5.91 9.35 10.39
C VAL A 71 7.32 8.94 10.77
N ALA A 72 8.28 9.02 9.85
CA ALA A 72 9.67 8.66 10.09
C ALA A 72 10.36 9.56 11.15
N THR A 73 9.78 10.71 11.49
CA THR A 73 10.26 11.59 12.57
C THR A 73 9.69 11.21 13.94
N GLN A 74 8.71 10.28 13.97
CA GLN A 74 8.00 9.89 15.19
C GLN A 74 8.51 8.54 15.72
N SER A 75 8.56 8.39 17.03
CA SER A 75 8.94 7.14 17.67
C SER A 75 7.73 6.24 17.90
N GLY A 76 7.86 4.94 17.63
CA GLY A 76 6.81 3.94 17.89
C GLY A 76 5.61 4.01 16.95
N VAL A 77 5.72 4.73 15.84
CA VAL A 77 4.73 4.75 14.77
C VAL A 77 5.34 4.18 13.50
N TYR A 78 4.60 3.32 12.83
CA TYR A 78 5.04 2.65 11.62
C TYR A 78 4.36 3.20 10.39
N CYS A 79 4.94 2.92 9.23
CA CYS A 79 4.32 3.33 7.98
C CYS A 79 4.34 2.22 6.92
N ILE A 80 3.39 2.30 5.99
CA ILE A 80 3.24 1.41 4.85
C ILE A 80 3.21 2.26 3.59
N GLY A 81 4.06 1.91 2.63
CA GLY A 81 4.16 2.57 1.34
C GLY A 81 3.24 2.00 0.27
N VAL A 82 3.28 2.57 -0.93
CA VAL A 82 2.40 2.21 -2.04
C VAL A 82 3.10 2.25 -3.39
N ASP A 83 2.54 1.55 -4.35
CA ASP A 83 2.89 1.50 -5.78
C ASP A 83 4.23 0.80 -6.09
N SER A 84 5.32 1.19 -5.47
CA SER A 84 6.65 0.61 -5.59
C SER A 84 7.22 0.26 -4.22
N ASP A 85 8.38 -0.39 -4.19
CA ASP A 85 9.14 -0.53 -2.95
C ASP A 85 9.68 0.85 -2.51
N GLN A 86 8.96 1.52 -1.62
CA GLN A 86 9.29 2.87 -1.18
C GLN A 86 10.48 2.93 -0.22
N TRP A 87 10.99 1.80 0.25
CA TRP A 87 12.28 1.73 0.93
C TRP A 87 13.41 2.24 0.02
N ASN A 88 13.30 1.95 -1.28
CA ASN A 88 14.23 2.42 -2.31
C ASN A 88 13.91 3.82 -2.83
N THR A 89 12.62 4.15 -3.01
CA THR A 89 12.20 5.38 -3.71
C THR A 89 11.92 6.55 -2.77
N VAL A 90 11.75 6.29 -1.46
CA VAL A 90 11.56 7.31 -0.40
C VAL A 90 12.48 7.00 0.79
N PRO A 91 13.82 7.12 0.64
CA PRO A 91 14.77 6.71 1.69
C PRO A 91 14.53 7.38 3.05
N ALA A 92 13.98 8.60 3.06
CA ALA A 92 13.66 9.31 4.29
C ALA A 92 12.56 8.63 5.12
N ALA A 93 11.76 7.74 4.53
CA ALA A 93 10.71 6.99 5.24
C ALA A 93 11.22 5.67 5.87
N ARG A 94 12.44 5.24 5.60
CA ARG A 94 12.99 3.95 6.09
C ARG A 94 12.81 3.72 7.58
N PRO A 95 12.99 4.71 8.48
CA PRO A 95 12.84 4.49 9.91
C PRO A 95 11.47 3.96 10.36
N CYS A 96 10.41 4.20 9.59
CA CYS A 96 9.06 3.74 9.91
C CYS A 96 8.50 2.71 8.91
N LEU A 97 9.17 2.50 7.75
CA LEU A 97 8.57 1.80 6.61
C LEU A 97 8.68 0.28 6.75
N ILE A 98 7.59 -0.35 7.19
CA ILE A 98 7.55 -1.81 7.37
C ILE A 98 7.56 -2.54 6.02
N SER A 99 6.79 -2.05 5.05
CA SER A 99 6.64 -2.63 3.71
C SER A 99 5.93 -1.63 2.79
N SER A 100 5.72 -2.00 1.54
CA SER A 100 4.91 -1.23 0.57
C SER A 100 3.95 -2.16 -0.18
N ALA A 101 2.71 -1.71 -0.34
CA ALA A 101 1.74 -2.36 -1.22
C ALA A 101 2.08 -2.04 -2.67
N MET A 102 2.73 -2.98 -3.36
CA MET A 102 3.27 -2.78 -4.70
C MET A 102 2.25 -3.10 -5.79
N LYS A 103 2.28 -2.31 -6.86
CA LYS A 103 1.71 -2.67 -8.16
C LYS A 103 2.81 -3.29 -9.02
N LEU A 104 2.67 -4.55 -9.38
CA LEU A 104 3.65 -5.29 -10.17
C LEU A 104 3.52 -4.95 -11.67
N ILE A 105 3.78 -3.68 -12.01
CA ILE A 105 3.57 -3.15 -13.37
C ILE A 105 4.55 -3.77 -14.36
N THR A 106 5.84 -3.86 -14.01
CA THR A 106 6.89 -4.37 -14.90
C THR A 106 6.60 -5.78 -15.43
N PRO A 107 6.33 -6.80 -14.58
CA PRO A 107 6.00 -8.12 -15.07
C PRO A 107 4.67 -8.15 -15.86
N ALA A 108 3.69 -7.34 -15.49
CA ALA A 108 2.42 -7.25 -16.20
C ALA A 108 2.61 -6.69 -17.63
N VAL A 109 3.41 -5.64 -17.77
CA VAL A 109 3.74 -5.06 -19.10
C VAL A 109 4.55 -6.03 -19.94
N ALA A 110 5.53 -6.73 -19.37
CA ALA A 110 6.33 -7.73 -20.06
C ALA A 110 5.45 -8.88 -20.61
N ASP A 111 4.49 -9.37 -19.82
CA ASP A 111 3.52 -10.38 -20.24
C ASP A 111 2.65 -9.88 -21.41
N LEU A 112 2.17 -8.63 -21.33
CA LEU A 112 1.37 -8.02 -22.41
C LEU A 112 2.16 -7.88 -23.71
N ILE A 113 3.43 -7.48 -23.64
CA ILE A 113 4.31 -7.41 -24.80
C ILE A 113 4.48 -8.80 -25.43
N SER A 114 4.75 -9.83 -24.63
CA SER A 114 4.89 -11.20 -25.09
C SER A 114 3.60 -11.71 -25.76
N LYS A 115 2.45 -11.42 -25.16
CA LYS A 115 1.13 -11.77 -25.73
C LYS A 115 0.86 -11.02 -27.04
N ALA A 116 1.25 -9.75 -27.15
CA ALA A 116 1.11 -8.98 -28.37
C ALA A 116 2.00 -9.56 -29.48
N GLN A 117 3.26 -9.91 -29.18
CA GLN A 117 4.19 -10.50 -30.13
C GLN A 117 3.71 -11.88 -30.65
N SER A 118 3.12 -12.68 -29.77
CA SER A 118 2.56 -14.01 -30.15
C SER A 118 1.17 -13.93 -30.80
N GLY A 119 0.58 -12.75 -30.94
CA GLY A 119 -0.77 -12.57 -31.46
C GLY A 119 -1.89 -13.08 -30.53
N SER A 120 -1.56 -13.39 -29.27
CA SER A 120 -2.52 -13.92 -28.30
C SER A 120 -3.21 -12.82 -27.47
N PHE A 121 -2.79 -11.56 -27.59
CA PHE A 121 -3.42 -10.43 -26.90
C PHE A 121 -4.72 -10.04 -27.58
N LYS A 122 -5.84 -10.22 -26.87
CA LYS A 122 -7.20 -9.97 -27.39
C LYS A 122 -7.68 -8.51 -27.19
N GLY A 123 -6.84 -7.63 -26.64
CA GLY A 123 -7.24 -6.28 -26.28
C GLY A 123 -8.06 -6.23 -24.97
N GLY A 124 -8.57 -5.03 -24.63
CA GLY A 124 -9.40 -4.83 -23.45
C GLY A 124 -8.61 -4.45 -22.19
N ASN A 125 -9.30 -4.41 -21.05
CA ASN A 125 -8.70 -4.11 -19.76
C ASN A 125 -7.98 -5.33 -19.19
N VAL A 126 -6.76 -5.10 -18.71
CA VAL A 126 -5.95 -6.12 -18.05
C VAL A 126 -5.70 -5.70 -16.61
N PHE A 127 -6.00 -6.57 -15.67
CA PHE A 127 -5.69 -6.35 -14.26
C PHE A 127 -4.27 -6.83 -13.99
N GLY A 128 -3.43 -5.92 -13.45
CA GLY A 128 -2.09 -6.26 -13.02
C GLY A 128 -2.09 -6.95 -11.66
N ALA A 129 -1.00 -7.66 -11.38
CA ALA A 129 -0.78 -8.27 -10.07
C ALA A 129 -0.35 -7.22 -9.03
N ALA A 130 -0.65 -7.50 -7.76
CA ALA A 130 -0.17 -6.76 -6.61
C ALA A 130 0.75 -7.64 -5.76
N GLY A 131 1.55 -7.00 -4.90
CA GLY A 131 2.45 -7.69 -3.99
C GLY A 131 2.81 -6.81 -2.80
N LEU A 132 3.63 -7.37 -1.91
CA LEU A 132 4.25 -6.62 -0.82
C LEU A 132 5.75 -6.50 -1.10
N ALA A 133 6.33 -5.35 -0.74
CA ALA A 133 7.77 -5.18 -0.70
C ALA A 133 8.38 -6.03 0.43
N PRO A 134 9.68 -6.36 0.36
CA PRO A 134 10.41 -6.93 1.49
C PRO A 134 10.26 -6.06 2.74
N PHE A 135 10.42 -6.65 3.91
CA PHE A 135 10.35 -5.91 5.17
C PHE A 135 11.65 -5.15 5.51
N HIS A 136 12.72 -5.35 4.73
CA HIS A 136 14.01 -4.66 4.86
C HIS A 136 14.53 -4.64 6.32
N ASP A 137 14.66 -3.44 6.90
CA ASP A 137 15.18 -3.27 8.25
C ASP A 137 14.29 -3.91 9.33
N PHE A 138 13.00 -4.12 9.02
CA PHE A 138 12.01 -4.77 9.90
C PHE A 138 11.90 -6.29 9.70
N GLU A 139 12.74 -6.90 8.84
CA GLU A 139 12.65 -8.33 8.51
C GLU A 139 12.68 -9.24 9.75
N ASN A 140 13.50 -8.88 10.75
CA ASN A 140 13.64 -9.67 11.98
C ASN A 140 12.53 -9.37 13.01
N ASP A 141 11.83 -8.26 12.87
CA ASP A 141 10.75 -7.85 13.77
C ASP A 141 9.41 -8.48 13.40
N ILE A 142 9.30 -8.99 12.16
CA ILE A 142 8.07 -9.65 11.69
C ILE A 142 8.11 -11.14 12.03
N PRO A 143 7.22 -11.61 12.93
CA PRO A 143 7.20 -13.01 13.35
C PRO A 143 6.91 -13.96 12.18
N LYS A 144 7.56 -15.13 12.18
CA LYS A 144 7.35 -16.15 11.12
C LYS A 144 5.87 -16.50 10.90
N PRO A 145 5.03 -16.71 11.94
CA PRO A 145 3.61 -16.97 11.71
C PRO A 145 2.88 -15.88 10.92
N LEU A 146 3.27 -14.61 11.09
CA LEU A 146 2.69 -13.51 10.34
C LEU A 146 3.16 -13.54 8.87
N LYS A 147 4.43 -13.84 8.62
CA LYS A 147 4.95 -14.03 7.25
C LYS A 147 4.22 -15.17 6.54
N ASP A 148 4.02 -16.29 7.21
CA ASP A 148 3.28 -17.45 6.67
C ASP A 148 1.82 -17.08 6.37
N LEU A 149 1.17 -16.31 7.25
CA LEU A 149 -0.19 -15.80 7.04
C LEU A 149 -0.28 -14.88 5.81
N LEU A 150 0.69 -13.99 5.62
CA LEU A 150 0.73 -13.10 4.46
C LEU A 150 0.88 -13.87 3.14
N VAL A 151 1.74 -14.91 3.12
CA VAL A 151 1.89 -15.80 1.96
C VAL A 151 0.57 -16.52 1.65
N ALA A 152 -0.07 -17.10 2.66
CA ALA A 152 -1.35 -17.79 2.50
C ALA A 152 -2.47 -16.84 2.04
N THR A 153 -2.52 -15.63 2.62
CA THR A 153 -3.51 -14.61 2.25
C THR A 153 -3.32 -14.18 0.79
N LYS A 154 -2.07 -13.95 0.37
CA LYS A 154 -1.78 -13.61 -1.03
C LYS A 154 -2.22 -14.73 -1.98
N ALA A 155 -1.90 -15.98 -1.68
CA ALA A 155 -2.32 -17.13 -2.49
C ALA A 155 -3.86 -17.24 -2.55
N GLY A 156 -4.55 -17.00 -1.45
CA GLY A 156 -6.01 -16.97 -1.40
C GLY A 156 -6.63 -15.86 -2.24
N LEU A 157 -6.02 -14.67 -2.25
CA LEU A 157 -6.43 -13.55 -3.10
C LEU A 157 -6.19 -13.83 -4.57
N ASP A 158 -4.99 -14.32 -4.93
CA ASP A 158 -4.60 -14.63 -6.31
C ASP A 158 -5.49 -15.74 -6.92
N SER A 159 -5.89 -16.72 -6.12
CA SER A 159 -6.79 -17.80 -6.54
C SER A 159 -8.28 -17.42 -6.51
N GLY A 160 -8.63 -16.26 -5.96
CA GLY A 160 -10.01 -15.82 -5.78
C GLY A 160 -10.80 -16.55 -4.69
N ILE A 161 -10.13 -17.37 -3.85
CA ILE A 161 -10.73 -17.98 -2.65
C ILE A 161 -11.06 -16.91 -1.63
N ILE A 162 -10.13 -15.97 -1.41
CA ILE A 162 -10.38 -14.77 -0.61
C ILE A 162 -10.91 -13.68 -1.53
N LYS A 163 -12.08 -13.15 -1.22
CA LYS A 163 -12.72 -12.07 -1.97
C LYS A 163 -12.68 -10.80 -1.16
N THR A 164 -12.20 -9.73 -1.79
CA THR A 164 -12.13 -8.40 -1.16
C THR A 164 -13.47 -7.67 -1.15
N GLY A 165 -14.43 -8.13 -1.95
CA GLY A 165 -15.70 -7.42 -2.19
C GLY A 165 -15.56 -6.21 -3.11
N TYR A 166 -14.35 -5.90 -3.60
CA TYR A 166 -14.08 -4.80 -4.52
C TYR A 166 -14.12 -5.30 -5.98
N GLY A 167 -14.92 -4.63 -6.81
CA GLY A 167 -14.98 -4.94 -8.26
C GLY A 167 -15.93 -6.09 -8.64
N ASN A 168 -16.85 -6.48 -7.76
CA ASN A 168 -17.96 -7.38 -8.05
C ASN A 168 -19.16 -6.60 -8.54
#